data_c332c1c4d888360329cb12572c585a22
#
_entry.id   c332c1c4d888360329cb12572c585a22
#
_cell.length_a   1.000
_cell.length_b   1.000
_cell.length_c   1.000
_cell.angle_alpha   90.00
_cell.angle_beta   90.00
_cell.angle_gamma   90.00
#
_symmetry.space_group_name_H-M   'P 1'
#
loop_
_entity.id
_entity.type
_entity.pdbx_description
1 polymer ?
#
loop_
_entity_poly.entity_id
_entity_poly.type
_entity_poly.pdbx_seq_one_letter_code
_entity_poly.pdbx_strand_id
1 'polypeptide(L)'
;MEIKSKNDIIDYFASGIKQDELIGVENEQFLFNTKTNKRAEYENIKKLLQIFITKFGWQEIKENENLIGLRSNGKSISLEPGNQIELSGAKLKNIHEVCVELHNFQKELDSACFDTNLTNMATGYDPVTKLKDAPDNPCLLYTSDAADDMQC
;
A
#
# COMPACT_ATOMS: atom_id res chain seq x y z
N MET A 1 7.57 23.16 9.67
CA MET A 1 8.56 24.23 9.27
C MET A 1 7.76 25.33 8.60
N GLU A 2 7.92 26.57 9.00
CA GLU A 2 7.25 27.72 8.35
C GLU A 2 8.13 28.22 7.20
N ILE A 3 7.60 28.28 5.99
CA ILE A 3 8.30 28.78 4.80
C ILE A 3 8.16 30.30 4.76
N LYS A 4 9.28 31.04 4.87
CA LYS A 4 9.32 32.52 4.89
C LYS A 4 10.01 33.11 3.66
N SER A 5 10.81 32.30 2.97
CA SER A 5 11.59 32.74 1.82
C SER A 5 11.79 31.64 0.79
N LYS A 6 12.21 32.02 -0.44
CA LYS A 6 12.63 31.08 -1.46
C LYS A 6 13.79 30.17 -0.98
N ASN A 7 14.67 30.72 -0.14
CA ASN A 7 15.82 29.96 0.36
C ASN A 7 15.36 28.83 1.29
N ASP A 8 14.32 29.00 2.09
CA ASP A 8 13.79 27.95 2.96
C ASP A 8 13.33 26.74 2.14
N ILE A 9 12.76 26.98 0.96
CA ILE A 9 12.37 25.91 0.03
C ILE A 9 13.61 25.21 -0.53
N ILE A 10 14.60 25.99 -1.01
CA ILE A 10 15.85 25.46 -1.55
C ILE A 10 16.57 24.63 -0.49
N ASP A 11 16.71 25.15 0.72
CA ASP A 11 17.40 24.47 1.83
C ASP A 11 16.66 23.19 2.25
N TYR A 12 15.33 23.20 2.23
CA TYR A 12 14.52 22.00 2.49
C TYR A 12 14.81 20.90 1.46
N PHE A 13 14.77 21.20 0.18
CA PHE A 13 15.09 20.23 -0.87
C PHE A 13 16.56 19.80 -0.83
N ALA A 14 17.49 20.75 -0.61
CA ALA A 14 18.91 20.45 -0.49
C ALA A 14 19.23 19.56 0.72
N SER A 15 18.49 19.68 1.82
CA SER A 15 18.64 18.81 2.98
C SER A 15 18.29 17.34 2.71
N GLY A 16 17.55 17.07 1.62
CA GLY A 16 17.24 15.72 1.15
C GLY A 16 18.39 15.04 0.41
N ILE A 17 19.41 15.80 -0.01
CA ILE A 17 20.61 15.25 -0.66
C ILE A 17 21.39 14.44 0.37
N LYS A 18 21.45 13.12 0.19
CA LYS A 18 22.14 12.19 1.06
C LYS A 18 23.36 11.59 0.34
N GLN A 19 24.37 11.21 1.13
CA GLN A 19 25.56 10.51 0.59
C GLN A 19 25.30 9.01 0.37
N ASP A 20 24.33 8.44 1.09
CA ASP A 20 23.97 7.03 0.97
C ASP A 20 22.87 6.86 -0.10
N GLU A 21 23.17 6.13 -1.15
CA GLU A 21 22.22 5.70 -2.17
C GLU A 21 21.49 4.45 -1.67
N LEU A 22 20.19 4.59 -1.40
CA LEU A 22 19.32 3.49 -0.97
C LEU A 22 18.18 3.31 -1.96
N ILE A 23 17.72 2.08 -2.11
CA ILE A 23 16.61 1.71 -3.00
C ILE A 23 15.37 1.46 -2.15
N GLY A 24 14.27 2.14 -2.44
CA GLY A 24 12.93 1.81 -1.99
C GLY A 24 12.10 1.35 -3.19
N VAL A 25 11.23 0.38 -3.00
CA VAL A 25 10.35 -0.16 -4.05
C VAL A 25 8.92 -0.14 -3.56
N GLU A 26 8.01 0.28 -4.43
CA GLU A 26 6.57 0.14 -4.24
C GLU A 26 6.07 -1.04 -5.07
N ASN A 27 5.14 -1.80 -4.51
CA ASN A 27 4.52 -2.94 -5.16
C ASN A 27 3.03 -2.92 -4.89
N GLU A 28 2.26 -2.54 -5.91
CA GLU A 28 0.81 -2.48 -5.87
C GLU A 28 0.18 -3.72 -6.47
N GLN A 29 -0.88 -4.21 -5.83
CA GLN A 29 -1.62 -5.37 -6.32
C GLN A 29 -3.12 -5.20 -6.13
N PHE A 30 -3.88 -5.66 -7.12
CA PHE A 30 -5.32 -5.79 -7.00
C PHE A 30 -5.68 -7.07 -6.25
N LEU A 31 -6.74 -7.00 -5.45
CA LEU A 31 -7.28 -8.15 -4.73
C LEU A 31 -8.69 -8.49 -5.22
N PHE A 32 -8.92 -9.77 -5.49
CA PHE A 32 -10.20 -10.29 -5.96
C PHE A 32 -10.70 -11.39 -5.04
N ASN A 33 -12.01 -11.46 -4.85
CA ASN A 33 -12.65 -12.55 -4.14
C ASN A 33 -12.73 -13.78 -5.06
N THR A 34 -12.16 -14.90 -4.62
CA THR A 34 -12.05 -16.13 -5.41
C THR A 34 -13.40 -16.79 -5.76
N LYS A 35 -14.45 -16.50 -4.99
CA LYS A 35 -15.80 -17.05 -5.23
C LYS A 35 -16.62 -16.22 -6.20
N THR A 36 -16.43 -14.91 -6.21
CA THR A 36 -17.25 -13.99 -7.00
C THR A 36 -16.52 -13.41 -8.20
N ASN A 37 -15.19 -13.52 -8.24
CA ASN A 37 -14.28 -12.88 -9.20
C ASN A 37 -14.43 -11.35 -9.24
N LYS A 38 -14.94 -10.74 -8.17
CA LYS A 38 -15.06 -9.28 -8.03
C LYS A 38 -13.92 -8.76 -7.19
N ARG A 39 -13.61 -7.46 -7.34
CA ARG A 39 -12.69 -6.73 -6.47
C ARG A 39 -13.05 -6.94 -5.01
N ALA A 40 -12.04 -7.03 -4.17
CA ALA A 40 -12.22 -7.18 -2.74
C ALA A 40 -12.76 -5.89 -2.14
N GLU A 41 -13.86 -5.99 -1.41
CA GLU A 41 -14.43 -4.91 -0.62
C GLU A 41 -13.59 -4.68 0.65
N TYR A 42 -13.68 -3.49 1.24
CA TYR A 42 -12.90 -3.13 2.42
C TYR A 42 -12.97 -4.16 3.56
N GLU A 43 -14.14 -4.74 3.83
CA GLU A 43 -14.27 -5.76 4.88
C GLU A 43 -13.47 -7.04 4.61
N ASN A 44 -13.24 -7.38 3.34
CA ASN A 44 -12.35 -8.48 2.97
C ASN A 44 -10.87 -8.10 3.20
N ILE A 45 -10.50 -6.88 2.79
CA ILE A 45 -9.16 -6.33 2.99
C ILE A 45 -8.83 -6.24 4.48
N LYS A 46 -9.74 -5.74 5.29
CA LYS A 46 -9.58 -5.66 6.75
C LYS A 46 -9.25 -7.02 7.38
N LYS A 47 -9.93 -8.09 6.94
CA LYS A 47 -9.62 -9.45 7.38
C LYS A 47 -8.22 -9.89 6.95
N LEU A 48 -7.83 -9.60 5.71
CA LEU A 48 -6.49 -9.87 5.20
C LEU A 48 -5.42 -9.13 6.02
N LEU A 49 -5.61 -7.84 6.29
CA LEU A 49 -4.69 -7.07 7.14
C LEU A 49 -4.59 -7.65 8.57
N GLN A 50 -5.69 -8.16 9.13
CA GLN A 50 -5.66 -8.83 10.43
C GLN A 50 -4.85 -10.14 10.43
N ILE A 51 -4.81 -10.87 9.31
CA ILE A 51 -3.90 -12.03 9.16
C ILE A 51 -2.44 -11.57 9.21
N PHE A 52 -2.09 -10.48 8.53
CA PHE A 52 -0.74 -9.90 8.63
C PHE A 52 -0.35 -9.55 10.07
N ILE A 53 -1.27 -8.96 10.85
CA ILE A 53 -1.02 -8.62 12.25
C ILE A 53 -0.80 -9.89 13.08
N THR A 54 -1.70 -10.86 12.98
CA THR A 54 -1.73 -12.03 13.87
C THR A 54 -0.71 -13.10 13.50
N LYS A 55 -0.44 -13.29 12.21
CA LYS A 55 0.41 -14.36 11.71
C LYS A 55 1.85 -13.93 11.46
N PHE A 56 2.05 -12.67 11.04
CA PHE A 56 3.36 -12.15 10.63
C PHE A 56 3.88 -11.01 11.52
N GLY A 57 3.09 -10.57 12.51
CA GLY A 57 3.54 -9.60 13.52
C GLY A 57 3.61 -8.15 13.02
N TRP A 58 2.88 -7.81 11.94
CA TRP A 58 2.77 -6.43 11.51
C TRP A 58 2.00 -5.57 12.51
N GLN A 59 2.34 -4.30 12.59
CA GLN A 59 1.67 -3.32 13.45
C GLN A 59 0.60 -2.58 12.66
N GLU A 60 -0.56 -2.37 13.29
CA GLU A 60 -1.67 -1.68 12.67
C GLU A 60 -1.42 -0.17 12.47
N ILE A 61 -1.97 0.37 11.38
CA ILE A 61 -2.16 1.80 11.13
C ILE A 61 -3.65 2.02 11.02
N LYS A 62 -4.20 2.87 11.88
CA LYS A 62 -5.62 3.20 11.91
C LYS A 62 -5.86 4.67 11.67
N GLU A 63 -6.99 4.94 11.06
CA GLU A 63 -7.59 6.26 10.96
C GLU A 63 -8.99 6.18 11.56
N ASN A 64 -9.18 6.85 12.70
CA ASN A 64 -10.32 6.59 13.57
C ASN A 64 -10.40 5.10 13.94
N GLU A 65 -11.52 4.43 13.66
CA GLU A 65 -11.72 3.00 13.91
C GLU A 65 -11.37 2.11 12.71
N ASN A 66 -10.97 2.72 11.58
CA ASN A 66 -10.67 2.00 10.36
C ASN A 66 -9.21 1.56 10.30
N LEU A 67 -8.98 0.30 10.01
CA LEU A 67 -7.65 -0.26 9.74
C LEU A 67 -7.30 0.05 8.28
N ILE A 68 -6.44 1.05 8.07
CA ILE A 68 -6.11 1.57 6.74
C ILE A 68 -4.72 1.13 6.24
N GLY A 69 -3.94 0.47 7.07
CA GLY A 69 -2.60 0.02 6.68
C GLY A 69 -1.88 -0.70 7.79
N LEU A 70 -0.66 -1.08 7.50
CA LEU A 70 0.24 -1.79 8.42
C LEU A 70 1.66 -1.27 8.29
N ARG A 71 2.48 -1.48 9.31
CA ARG A 71 3.92 -1.19 9.27
C ARG A 71 4.74 -2.31 9.91
N SER A 72 5.93 -2.54 9.37
CA SER A 72 6.89 -3.50 9.90
C SER A 72 8.30 -3.20 9.40
N ASN A 73 9.28 -3.05 10.32
CA ASN A 73 10.70 -2.98 9.98
C ASN A 73 11.08 -1.98 8.86
N GLY A 74 10.52 -0.77 8.91
CA GLY A 74 10.81 0.30 7.95
C GLY A 74 10.05 0.23 6.63
N LYS A 75 9.14 -0.73 6.48
CA LYS A 75 8.21 -0.88 5.37
C LYS A 75 6.76 -0.73 5.84
N SER A 76 5.86 -0.42 4.92
CA SER A 76 4.43 -0.30 5.20
C SER A 76 3.58 -0.97 4.14
N ILE A 77 2.36 -1.29 4.53
CA ILE A 77 1.28 -1.66 3.63
C ILE A 77 0.22 -0.56 3.73
N SER A 78 -0.18 0.01 2.61
CA SER A 78 -1.28 0.97 2.49
C SER A 78 -2.40 0.44 1.60
N LEU A 79 -3.53 1.12 1.67
CA LEU A 79 -4.65 0.89 0.76
C LEU A 79 -4.73 2.06 -0.20
N GLU A 80 -4.58 1.76 -1.47
CA GLU A 80 -4.67 2.71 -2.55
C GLU A 80 -6.12 2.81 -3.10
N PRO A 81 -6.47 3.82 -3.92
CA PRO A 81 -7.79 3.95 -4.50
C PRO A 81 -8.29 2.65 -5.12
N GLY A 82 -9.58 2.35 -4.91
CA GLY A 82 -10.14 1.08 -5.37
C GLY A 82 -9.67 -0.14 -4.59
N ASN A 83 -9.23 0.04 -3.34
CA ASN A 83 -8.76 -1.05 -2.47
C ASN A 83 -7.60 -1.87 -3.05
N GLN A 84 -6.68 -1.24 -3.77
CA GLN A 84 -5.39 -1.87 -4.07
C GLN A 84 -4.58 -1.97 -2.78
N ILE A 85 -3.82 -3.05 -2.65
CA ILE A 85 -2.84 -3.18 -1.57
C ILE A 85 -1.47 -2.79 -2.10
N GLU A 86 -0.82 -1.84 -1.43
CA GLU A 86 0.53 -1.40 -1.76
C GLU A 86 1.51 -1.77 -0.66
N LEU A 87 2.63 -2.38 -1.04
CA LEU A 87 3.84 -2.43 -0.21
C LEU A 87 4.71 -1.23 -0.54
N SER A 88 4.93 -0.34 0.40
CA SER A 88 6.04 0.62 0.36
C SER A 88 7.22 -0.01 1.10
N GLY A 89 8.22 -0.45 0.33
CA GLY A 89 9.39 -1.20 0.81
C GLY A 89 10.32 -0.39 1.71
N ALA A 90 11.15 -1.09 2.46
CA ALA A 90 12.19 -0.48 3.27
C ALA A 90 13.30 0.15 2.40
N LYS A 91 14.09 1.05 2.99
CA LYS A 91 15.27 1.60 2.33
C LYS A 91 16.40 0.59 2.38
N LEU A 92 16.72 -0.02 1.25
CA LEU A 92 17.66 -1.12 1.11
C LEU A 92 18.90 -0.72 0.30
N LYS A 93 20.01 -1.44 0.49
CA LYS A 93 21.32 -1.08 -0.07
C LYS A 93 21.51 -1.57 -1.51
N ASN A 94 20.82 -2.62 -1.92
CA ASN A 94 21.01 -3.24 -3.22
C ASN A 94 19.79 -4.01 -3.69
N ILE A 95 19.75 -4.35 -4.96
CA ILE A 95 18.64 -5.04 -5.60
C ILE A 95 18.39 -6.45 -5.04
N HIS A 96 19.40 -7.14 -4.51
CA HIS A 96 19.21 -8.47 -3.93
C HIS A 96 18.38 -8.39 -2.64
N GLU A 97 18.64 -7.36 -1.80
CA GLU A 97 17.83 -7.11 -0.60
C GLU A 97 16.38 -6.78 -0.99
N VAL A 98 16.17 -5.98 -2.05
CA VAL A 98 14.83 -5.69 -2.59
C VAL A 98 14.14 -6.96 -3.06
N CYS A 99 14.82 -7.83 -3.81
CA CYS A 99 14.25 -9.10 -4.25
C CYS A 99 13.83 -10.00 -3.08
N VAL A 100 14.63 -10.04 -2.02
CA VAL A 100 14.31 -10.81 -0.80
C VAL A 100 13.07 -10.23 -0.11
N GLU A 101 12.99 -8.90 0.02
CA GLU A 101 11.84 -8.23 0.63
C GLU A 101 10.55 -8.50 -0.15
N LEU A 102 10.56 -8.29 -1.46
CA LEU A 102 9.40 -8.55 -2.33
C LEU A 102 8.96 -10.02 -2.28
N HIS A 103 9.91 -10.94 -2.30
CA HIS A 103 9.61 -12.37 -2.23
C HIS A 103 8.98 -12.76 -0.88
N ASN A 104 9.47 -12.21 0.23
CA ASN A 104 8.89 -12.45 1.55
C ASN A 104 7.49 -11.84 1.65
N PHE A 105 7.32 -10.61 1.18
CA PHE A 105 5.99 -9.97 1.13
C PHE A 105 5.00 -10.80 0.30
N GLN A 106 5.41 -11.27 -0.89
CA GLN A 106 4.53 -12.09 -1.73
C GLN A 106 4.09 -13.37 -1.03
N LYS A 107 4.99 -14.04 -0.31
CA LYS A 107 4.63 -15.23 0.48
C LYS A 107 3.63 -14.93 1.61
N GLU A 108 3.83 -13.82 2.31
CA GLU A 108 2.91 -13.38 3.36
C GLU A 108 1.54 -13.05 2.76
N LEU A 109 1.52 -12.32 1.62
CA LEU A 109 0.31 -11.95 0.91
C LEU A 109 -0.45 -13.18 0.38
N ASP A 110 0.23 -14.10 -0.27
CA ASP A 110 -0.37 -15.34 -0.79
C ASP A 110 -1.01 -16.16 0.33
N SER A 111 -0.32 -16.26 1.48
CA SER A 111 -0.82 -16.94 2.66
C SER A 111 -2.06 -16.24 3.25
N ALA A 112 -2.04 -14.91 3.35
CA ALA A 112 -3.18 -14.15 3.84
C ALA A 112 -4.37 -14.21 2.86
N CYS A 113 -4.12 -14.18 1.57
CA CYS A 113 -5.12 -14.36 0.52
C CYS A 113 -5.80 -15.73 0.62
N PHE A 114 -5.03 -16.79 0.80
CA PHE A 114 -5.56 -18.15 0.98
C PHE A 114 -6.51 -18.23 2.18
N ASP A 115 -6.10 -17.69 3.33
CA ASP A 115 -6.88 -17.71 4.57
C ASP A 115 -8.17 -16.85 4.47
N THR A 116 -8.24 -15.90 3.54
CA THR A 116 -9.38 -14.97 3.38
C THR A 116 -10.22 -15.22 2.13
N ASN A 117 -9.94 -16.25 1.35
CA ASN A 117 -10.56 -16.54 0.04
C ASN A 117 -10.39 -15.37 -0.95
N LEU A 118 -9.23 -14.75 -0.94
CA LEU A 118 -8.81 -13.73 -1.90
C LEU A 118 -7.75 -14.30 -2.84
N THR A 119 -7.53 -13.62 -3.94
CA THR A 119 -6.37 -13.78 -4.83
C THR A 119 -5.83 -12.41 -5.18
N ASN A 120 -4.53 -12.33 -5.38
CA ASN A 120 -3.85 -11.09 -5.79
C ASN A 120 -3.53 -11.09 -7.29
N MET A 121 -3.36 -9.89 -7.83
CA MET A 121 -2.97 -9.68 -9.23
C MET A 121 -2.03 -8.47 -9.31
N ALA A 122 -0.78 -8.72 -9.65
CA ALA A 122 0.25 -7.69 -9.85
C ALA A 122 0.23 -7.20 -11.30
N THR A 123 -0.68 -6.28 -11.61
CA THR A 123 -0.82 -5.63 -12.93
C THR A 123 -0.94 -4.13 -12.77
N GLY A 124 -0.50 -3.37 -13.76
CA GLY A 124 -0.56 -1.90 -13.74
C GLY A 124 -1.97 -1.32 -13.93
N TYR A 125 -2.97 -2.16 -14.25
CA TYR A 125 -4.37 -1.76 -14.35
C TYR A 125 -5.28 -2.96 -14.06
N ASP A 126 -6.51 -2.68 -13.64
CA ASP A 126 -7.55 -3.70 -13.46
C ASP A 126 -8.23 -4.02 -14.79
N PRO A 127 -8.04 -5.22 -15.35
CA PRO A 127 -8.59 -5.57 -16.65
C PRO A 127 -10.08 -5.96 -16.60
N VAL A 128 -10.67 -6.08 -15.40
CA VAL A 128 -11.99 -6.68 -15.18
C VAL A 128 -13.00 -5.65 -14.67
N THR A 129 -12.62 -4.84 -13.70
CA THR A 129 -13.54 -3.92 -13.00
C THR A 129 -13.61 -2.59 -13.73
N LYS A 130 -14.80 -2.10 -14.02
CA LYS A 130 -14.98 -0.74 -14.54
C LYS A 130 -14.73 0.26 -13.41
N LEU A 131 -14.18 1.43 -13.75
CA LEU A 131 -13.87 2.49 -12.77
C LEU A 131 -15.06 2.83 -11.85
N LYS A 132 -16.27 2.94 -12.41
CA LYS A 132 -17.51 3.21 -11.65
C LYS A 132 -17.92 2.10 -10.67
N ASP A 133 -17.36 0.91 -10.81
CA ASP A 133 -17.64 -0.28 -10.01
C ASP A 133 -16.44 -0.63 -9.10
N ALA A 134 -15.40 0.24 -9.07
CA ALA A 134 -14.27 0.10 -8.17
C ALA A 134 -14.74 0.32 -6.71
N PRO A 135 -14.30 -0.51 -5.77
CA PRO A 135 -14.72 -0.36 -4.37
C PRO A 135 -14.01 0.83 -3.71
N ASP A 136 -14.72 1.51 -2.82
CA ASP A 136 -14.17 2.57 -1.98
C ASP A 136 -13.47 1.98 -0.75
N ASN A 137 -12.49 2.72 -0.22
CA ASN A 137 -11.91 2.46 1.09
C ASN A 137 -12.19 3.62 2.05
N PRO A 138 -12.16 3.38 3.38
CA PRO A 138 -12.53 4.38 4.37
C PRO A 138 -11.40 5.36 4.72
N CYS A 139 -10.40 5.52 3.88
CA CYS A 139 -9.35 6.51 4.08
C CYS A 139 -9.89 7.92 3.83
N LEU A 140 -9.68 8.85 4.78
CA LEU A 140 -10.17 10.22 4.68
C LEU A 140 -9.57 10.97 3.48
N LEU A 141 -8.32 10.66 3.13
CA LEU A 141 -7.66 11.25 1.97
C LEU A 141 -8.47 11.01 0.68
N TYR A 142 -8.97 9.79 0.49
CA TYR A 142 -9.72 9.42 -0.72
C TYR A 142 -11.21 9.79 -0.65
N THR A 143 -11.76 10.02 0.54
CA THR A 143 -13.16 10.44 0.68
C THR A 143 -13.35 11.95 0.62
N SER A 144 -12.30 12.72 0.90
CA SER A 144 -12.38 14.19 0.92
C SER A 144 -11.92 14.86 -0.37
N ASP A 145 -11.10 14.20 -1.18
CA ASP A 145 -10.41 14.82 -2.32
C ASP A 145 -10.33 13.93 -3.58
N ALA A 146 -11.26 13.00 -3.71
CA ALA A 146 -11.34 12.08 -4.85
C ALA A 146 -11.45 12.77 -6.23
N ALA A 147 -11.65 14.09 -6.27
CA ALA A 147 -11.74 14.87 -7.51
C ALA A 147 -10.35 15.24 -8.06
N ASP A 148 -9.34 15.40 -7.22
CA ASP A 148 -8.00 15.85 -7.64
C ASP A 148 -7.08 14.69 -8.05
N ASP A 149 -7.24 13.50 -7.46
CA ASP A 149 -6.44 12.31 -7.79
C ASP A 149 -6.88 11.59 -9.08
N MET A 150 -8.01 11.99 -9.66
CA MET A 150 -8.53 11.41 -10.91
C MET A 150 -7.90 12.01 -12.18
N GLN A 151 -6.83 12.81 -12.05
CA GLN A 151 -6.15 13.45 -13.19
C GLN A 151 -4.79 12.82 -13.55
N CYS A 152 -4.46 11.66 -13.03
CA CYS A 152 -3.29 10.90 -13.48
C CYS A 152 -3.64 9.88 -14.54
#